data_e7673628784b25930e9c8c1b69018f53
#
_entry.id   e7673628784b25930e9c8c1b69018f53
#
_cell.length_a   1.000
_cell.length_b   1.000
_cell.length_c   1.000
_cell.angle_alpha   90.00
_cell.angle_beta   90.00
_cell.angle_gamma   90.00
#
_symmetry.space_group_name_H-M   'P 1'
#
loop_
_entity.id
_entity.type
_entity.pdbx_description
1 polymer ?
#
loop_
_entity_poly.entity_id
_entity_poly.type
_entity_poly.pdbx_seq_one_letter_code
_entity_poly.pdbx_strand_id
1 'polypeptide(L)'
;MKLKSPKSLESRQSPRVEGKVWKVSEEDAGLILDKFLAAGERLGSRSKAAAARERGRVFVNGAEAGRDQIRAPLRVGDEIRVWEDRPGSARRRATPFTAGPLRILYEDQFLIVLDKPAGLLSVPLERRGEEESIFDQIVQHLRSHGKRKPLVVHRIDRDTSGVVLFAKDARTQAALKQQFRERSPERVYLAVVYGHPEPSSGTWRDHLVWDQKALIQKETHPNDPRAAEAISRYKVVETFESTSLVEVRLTTGKRNQIRIQARLRGHTLVGEARYVYGPELLRPVPFSRQALHAWRLGFVHPVEQTSMSFEAPLPEDLRDLLSDLRRP
;
A
#
# COMPACT_ATOMS: atom_id res chain seq x y z
N MET A 1 12.04 7.65 -57.05
CA MET A 1 11.66 6.93 -55.81
C MET A 1 11.76 7.93 -54.68
N LYS A 2 10.61 8.55 -54.29
CA LYS A 2 10.58 9.62 -53.28
C LYS A 2 10.34 8.98 -51.90
N LEU A 3 11.30 9.12 -50.99
CA LEU A 3 11.21 8.73 -49.60
C LEU A 3 10.21 9.64 -48.88
N LYS A 4 9.16 9.05 -48.31
CA LYS A 4 8.22 9.72 -47.43
C LYS A 4 8.82 9.85 -46.03
N SER A 5 8.92 11.09 -45.52
CA SER A 5 9.28 11.43 -44.15
C SER A 5 8.29 10.85 -43.13
N PRO A 6 8.73 10.40 -41.96
CA PRO A 6 7.82 9.92 -40.91
C PRO A 6 7.04 11.09 -40.30
N LYS A 7 5.72 10.95 -40.27
CA LYS A 7 4.82 11.87 -39.55
C LYS A 7 5.13 11.80 -38.06
N SER A 8 5.41 12.98 -37.49
CA SER A 8 5.48 13.20 -36.06
C SER A 8 4.21 12.68 -35.36
N LEU A 9 4.41 11.78 -34.40
CA LEU A 9 3.38 11.37 -33.45
C LEU A 9 3.11 12.56 -32.50
N GLU A 10 2.15 13.39 -32.85
CA GLU A 10 1.54 14.30 -31.89
C GLU A 10 0.90 13.47 -30.78
N SER A 11 1.44 13.59 -29.58
CA SER A 11 0.87 13.03 -28.36
C SER A 11 -0.52 13.63 -28.17
N ARG A 12 -1.57 12.85 -28.43
CA ARG A 12 -2.95 13.19 -28.03
C ARG A 12 -2.95 13.25 -26.49
N GLN A 13 -2.77 14.44 -25.96
CA GLN A 13 -3.12 14.74 -24.58
C GLN A 13 -4.62 14.56 -24.43
N SER A 14 -5.02 13.54 -23.69
CA SER A 14 -6.41 13.40 -23.25
C SER A 14 -6.83 14.66 -22.49
N PRO A 15 -8.06 15.20 -22.66
CA PRO A 15 -8.47 16.39 -21.97
C PRO A 15 -8.28 16.19 -20.45
N ARG A 16 -7.55 17.11 -19.83
CA ARG A 16 -7.42 17.17 -18.38
C ARG A 16 -8.79 17.56 -17.83
N VAL A 17 -9.50 16.61 -17.25
CA VAL A 17 -10.70 16.93 -16.49
C VAL A 17 -10.25 17.65 -15.22
N GLU A 18 -10.53 18.94 -15.15
CA GLU A 18 -10.28 19.74 -13.95
C GLU A 18 -11.29 19.35 -12.89
N GLY A 19 -10.80 19.01 -11.69
CA GLY A 19 -11.66 18.75 -10.54
C GLY A 19 -12.43 20.00 -10.14
N LYS A 20 -13.59 19.83 -9.51
CA LYS A 20 -14.31 20.97 -8.91
C LYS A 20 -13.49 21.55 -7.78
N VAL A 21 -13.30 22.88 -7.80
CA VAL A 21 -12.51 23.61 -6.83
C VAL A 21 -13.37 24.68 -6.16
N TRP A 22 -13.25 24.81 -4.85
CA TRP A 22 -13.88 25.85 -4.05
C TRP A 22 -12.87 26.44 -3.08
N LYS A 23 -12.94 27.73 -2.82
CA LYS A 23 -12.25 28.39 -1.72
C LYS A 23 -13.23 28.62 -0.57
N VAL A 24 -12.77 28.34 0.64
CA VAL A 24 -13.56 28.56 1.85
C VAL A 24 -13.72 30.06 2.08
N SER A 25 -14.97 30.52 2.13
CA SER A 25 -15.34 31.92 2.44
C SER A 25 -15.38 32.18 3.96
N GLU A 26 -15.58 33.44 4.33
CA GLU A 26 -15.81 33.81 5.75
C GLU A 26 -17.06 33.14 6.33
N GLU A 27 -18.12 32.99 5.52
CA GLU A 27 -19.36 32.33 5.92
C GLU A 27 -19.20 30.82 6.13
N ASP A 28 -18.27 30.19 5.40
CA ASP A 28 -17.97 28.77 5.45
C ASP A 28 -16.91 28.40 6.51
N ALA A 29 -16.22 29.39 7.04
CA ALA A 29 -15.16 29.19 8.03
C ALA A 29 -15.72 28.53 9.30
N GLY A 30 -14.98 27.58 9.86
CA GLY A 30 -15.42 26.80 11.00
C GLY A 30 -16.31 25.58 10.67
N LEU A 31 -16.76 25.43 9.41
CA LEU A 31 -17.43 24.20 8.99
C LEU A 31 -16.44 23.05 8.91
N ILE A 32 -16.90 21.84 9.24
CA ILE A 32 -16.16 20.62 8.93
C ILE A 32 -16.30 20.27 7.43
N LEU A 33 -15.30 19.63 6.87
CA LEU A 33 -15.20 19.32 5.45
C LEU A 33 -16.45 18.62 4.86
N ASP A 34 -17.01 17.64 5.55
CA ASP A 34 -18.21 16.91 5.09
C ASP A 34 -19.44 17.83 4.99
N LYS A 35 -19.58 18.79 5.93
CA LYS A 35 -20.69 19.76 5.93
C LYS A 35 -20.49 20.78 4.79
N PHE A 36 -19.26 21.27 4.62
CA PHE A 36 -18.90 22.17 3.52
C PHE A 36 -19.24 21.52 2.15
N LEU A 37 -18.80 20.29 1.91
CA LEU A 37 -19.03 19.59 0.66
C LEU A 37 -20.50 19.22 0.42
N ALA A 38 -21.30 19.07 1.46
CA ALA A 38 -22.72 18.69 1.33
C ALA A 38 -23.64 19.83 0.88
N ALA A 39 -23.15 21.08 0.83
CA ALA A 39 -23.94 22.22 0.36
C ALA A 39 -24.46 22.02 -1.07
N GLY A 40 -25.61 22.61 -1.37
CA GLY A 40 -26.35 22.37 -2.62
C GLY A 40 -25.57 22.74 -3.87
N GLU A 41 -24.82 23.84 -3.82
CA GLU A 41 -23.96 24.35 -4.88
C GLU A 41 -22.64 23.58 -5.07
N ARG A 42 -22.34 22.59 -4.18
CA ARG A 42 -21.11 21.78 -4.22
C ARG A 42 -21.43 20.34 -4.64
N LEU A 43 -21.45 19.40 -3.70
CA LEU A 43 -21.82 18.00 -3.99
C LEU A 43 -23.31 17.73 -3.75
N GLY A 44 -24.01 18.63 -3.08
CA GLY A 44 -25.46 18.64 -2.91
C GLY A 44 -26.01 17.60 -1.92
N SER A 45 -25.17 16.79 -1.28
CA SER A 45 -25.62 15.91 -0.20
C SER A 45 -24.49 15.34 0.64
N ARG A 46 -24.77 15.01 1.90
CA ARG A 46 -23.84 14.32 2.81
C ARG A 46 -23.40 12.96 2.27
N SER A 47 -24.28 12.23 1.61
CA SER A 47 -23.98 10.92 1.01
C SER A 47 -22.94 11.05 -0.11
N LYS A 48 -23.06 12.06 -0.98
CA LYS A 48 -22.07 12.32 -2.05
C LYS A 48 -20.74 12.81 -1.46
N ALA A 49 -20.75 13.65 -0.44
CA ALA A 49 -19.55 14.10 0.25
C ALA A 49 -18.80 12.93 0.89
N ALA A 50 -19.51 12.09 1.64
CA ALA A 50 -18.95 10.87 2.21
C ALA A 50 -18.38 9.93 1.15
N ALA A 51 -19.10 9.71 0.04
CA ALA A 51 -18.63 8.87 -1.06
C ALA A 51 -17.38 9.43 -1.76
N ALA A 52 -17.28 10.74 -1.93
CA ALA A 52 -16.10 11.39 -2.50
C ALA A 52 -14.88 11.22 -1.57
N ARG A 53 -15.08 11.42 -0.28
CA ARG A 53 -14.07 11.23 0.74
C ARG A 53 -13.60 9.77 0.83
N GLU A 54 -14.52 8.82 0.96
CA GLU A 54 -14.21 7.38 1.04
C GLU A 54 -13.41 6.89 -0.17
N ARG A 55 -13.64 7.54 -1.32
CA ARG A 55 -12.90 7.26 -2.54
C ARG A 55 -11.57 8.03 -2.63
N GLY A 56 -11.22 8.87 -1.63
CA GLY A 56 -10.01 9.70 -1.62
C GLY A 56 -9.97 10.73 -2.75
N ARG A 57 -11.10 11.28 -3.12
CA ARG A 57 -11.23 12.27 -4.19
C ARG A 57 -11.15 13.71 -3.68
N VAL A 58 -11.08 13.90 -2.37
CA VAL A 58 -11.12 15.22 -1.73
C VAL A 58 -9.71 15.63 -1.33
N PHE A 59 -9.35 16.85 -1.69
CA PHE A 59 -8.07 17.46 -1.38
C PHE A 59 -8.30 18.80 -0.68
N VAL A 60 -7.49 19.10 0.31
CA VAL A 60 -7.46 20.37 1.05
C VAL A 60 -6.07 20.96 0.86
N ASN A 61 -5.99 22.16 0.31
CA ASN A 61 -4.72 22.86 0.05
C ASN A 61 -3.71 21.99 -0.75
N GLY A 62 -4.21 21.23 -1.71
CA GLY A 62 -3.39 20.35 -2.55
C GLY A 62 -3.03 18.99 -1.92
N ALA A 63 -3.29 18.76 -0.64
CA ALA A 63 -3.07 17.48 0.03
C ALA A 63 -4.34 16.63 0.08
N GLU A 64 -4.23 15.30 -0.06
CA GLU A 64 -5.37 14.39 0.09
C GLU A 64 -5.93 14.50 1.52
N ALA A 65 -7.26 14.69 1.63
CA ALA A 65 -7.90 14.89 2.92
C ALA A 65 -7.84 13.60 3.78
N GLY A 66 -7.03 13.61 4.81
CA GLY A 66 -6.95 12.59 5.86
C GLY A 66 -8.05 12.74 6.90
N ARG A 67 -8.13 11.78 7.84
CA ARG A 67 -9.15 11.78 8.90
C ARG A 67 -9.15 13.03 9.78
N ASP A 68 -7.97 13.54 10.08
CA ASP A 68 -7.82 14.69 10.97
C ASP A 68 -8.30 15.96 10.27
N GLN A 69 -7.96 16.14 8.99
CA GLN A 69 -8.46 17.25 8.18
C GLN A 69 -9.98 17.20 7.96
N ILE A 70 -10.59 16.03 7.92
CA ILE A 70 -12.05 15.87 7.79
C ILE A 70 -12.79 16.38 9.02
N ARG A 71 -12.18 16.24 10.21
CA ARG A 71 -12.75 16.65 11.49
C ARG A 71 -12.35 18.06 11.91
N ALA A 72 -11.28 18.59 11.35
CA ALA A 72 -10.81 19.94 11.61
C ALA A 72 -11.75 20.97 11.00
N PRO A 73 -11.98 22.12 11.69
CA PRO A 73 -12.70 23.23 11.12
C PRO A 73 -11.89 23.85 9.97
N LEU A 74 -12.55 24.10 8.83
CA LEU A 74 -11.97 24.79 7.68
C LEU A 74 -11.67 26.26 8.00
N ARG A 75 -10.62 26.79 7.41
CA ARG A 75 -10.18 28.17 7.56
C ARG A 75 -10.50 28.97 6.31
N VAL A 76 -10.73 30.26 6.47
CA VAL A 76 -10.89 31.18 5.32
C VAL A 76 -9.71 31.04 4.37
N GLY A 77 -9.99 30.89 3.07
CA GLY A 77 -8.98 30.74 2.03
C GLY A 77 -8.52 29.30 1.76
N ASP A 78 -8.91 28.33 2.58
CA ASP A 78 -8.62 26.92 2.27
C ASP A 78 -9.16 26.55 0.88
N GLU A 79 -8.34 25.92 0.05
CA GLU A 79 -8.73 25.40 -1.25
C GLU A 79 -9.22 23.95 -1.10
N ILE A 80 -10.49 23.72 -1.38
CA ILE A 80 -11.09 22.40 -1.39
C ILE A 80 -11.28 21.95 -2.82
N ARG A 81 -10.68 20.81 -3.18
CA ARG A 81 -10.78 20.23 -4.53
C ARG A 81 -11.35 18.83 -4.50
N VAL A 82 -12.29 18.55 -5.42
CA VAL A 82 -12.87 17.21 -5.61
C VAL A 82 -12.66 16.75 -7.04
N TRP A 83 -11.96 15.64 -7.21
CA TRP A 83 -11.78 14.98 -8.51
C TRP A 83 -12.93 14.01 -8.78
N GLU A 84 -13.67 14.18 -9.88
CA GLU A 84 -14.82 13.35 -10.20
C GLU A 84 -14.45 12.06 -10.92
N ASP A 85 -13.45 12.08 -11.75
CA ASP A 85 -12.97 10.90 -12.45
C ASP A 85 -11.74 10.26 -11.76
N ARG A 86 -11.41 9.07 -12.21
CA ARG A 86 -10.35 8.21 -11.71
C ARG A 86 -9.17 8.16 -12.68
N PRO A 87 -8.28 9.15 -12.75
CA PRO A 87 -7.10 8.96 -13.56
C PRO A 87 -6.22 7.86 -12.92
N GLY A 88 -6.10 6.75 -13.61
CA GLY A 88 -5.09 5.72 -13.30
C GLY A 88 -5.44 4.64 -12.30
N SER A 89 -6.56 4.73 -11.55
CA SER A 89 -6.87 3.77 -10.48
C SER A 89 -7.22 2.35 -10.96
N ALA A 90 -7.51 2.16 -12.23
CA ALA A 90 -7.95 0.88 -12.77
C ALA A 90 -6.86 0.10 -13.52
N ARG A 91 -5.79 0.73 -13.96
CA ARG A 91 -4.72 0.05 -14.69
C ARG A 91 -3.46 -0.02 -13.82
N ARG A 92 -3.24 -1.20 -13.25
CA ARG A 92 -1.95 -1.57 -12.68
C ARG A 92 -0.87 -1.42 -13.76
N ARG A 93 0.07 -0.50 -13.59
CA ARG A 93 1.39 -0.68 -14.18
C ARG A 93 2.03 -1.81 -13.38
N ALA A 94 2.22 -2.97 -14.01
CA ALA A 94 3.02 -4.03 -13.41
C ALA A 94 4.44 -3.47 -13.25
N THR A 95 5.00 -3.57 -12.05
CA THR A 95 6.44 -3.32 -11.86
C THR A 95 7.18 -4.31 -12.75
N PRO A 96 8.10 -3.85 -13.60
CA PRO A 96 8.91 -4.77 -14.39
C PRO A 96 9.60 -5.76 -13.45
N PHE A 97 9.37 -7.04 -13.65
CA PHE A 97 10.04 -8.10 -12.91
C PHE A 97 10.96 -8.85 -13.87
N THR A 98 12.22 -8.88 -13.53
CA THR A 98 13.21 -9.76 -14.19
C THR A 98 13.45 -10.90 -13.24
N ALA A 99 13.22 -12.13 -13.71
CA ALA A 99 13.48 -13.33 -12.94
C ALA A 99 14.95 -13.35 -12.51
N GLY A 100 15.18 -13.36 -11.21
CA GLY A 100 16.49 -13.45 -10.59
C GLY A 100 16.59 -14.70 -9.73
N PRO A 101 17.78 -15.04 -9.24
CA PRO A 101 17.95 -16.19 -8.36
C PRO A 101 17.13 -16.03 -7.09
N LEU A 102 16.62 -17.15 -6.59
CA LEU A 102 15.88 -17.22 -5.31
C LEU A 102 16.78 -16.76 -4.16
N ARG A 103 16.39 -15.69 -3.47
CA ARG A 103 17.15 -15.12 -2.34
C ARG A 103 16.69 -15.77 -1.05
N ILE A 104 17.39 -16.80 -0.61
CA ILE A 104 17.10 -17.54 0.61
C ILE A 104 17.83 -16.85 1.78
N LEU A 105 17.07 -16.43 2.81
CA LEU A 105 17.60 -15.88 4.06
C LEU A 105 17.89 -17.01 5.07
N TYR A 106 17.05 -18.05 5.05
CA TYR A 106 17.22 -19.22 5.89
C TYR A 106 16.45 -20.42 5.30
N GLU A 107 16.98 -21.59 5.48
CA GLU A 107 16.35 -22.84 5.07
C GLU A 107 16.78 -23.98 5.98
N ASP A 108 15.82 -24.77 6.44
CA ASP A 108 16.04 -26.03 7.13
C ASP A 108 15.11 -27.14 6.59
N GLN A 109 14.95 -28.23 7.31
CA GLN A 109 14.05 -29.32 6.91
C GLN A 109 12.55 -28.97 7.06
N PHE A 110 12.18 -27.91 7.80
CA PHE A 110 10.80 -27.59 8.20
C PHE A 110 10.26 -26.35 7.49
N LEU A 111 11.09 -25.34 7.24
CA LEU A 111 10.67 -24.06 6.70
C LEU A 111 11.73 -23.43 5.78
N ILE A 112 11.31 -22.40 5.03
CA ILE A 112 12.18 -21.60 4.21
C ILE A 112 11.76 -20.13 4.33
N VAL A 113 12.73 -19.23 4.57
CA VAL A 113 12.55 -17.79 4.66
C VAL A 113 13.30 -17.13 3.51
N LEU A 114 12.65 -16.20 2.84
CA LEU A 114 13.14 -15.60 1.60
C LEU A 114 13.02 -14.08 1.63
N ASP A 115 13.91 -13.42 0.90
CA ASP A 115 13.76 -12.03 0.48
C ASP A 115 13.08 -12.00 -0.89
N LYS A 116 11.76 -11.72 -0.90
CA LYS A 116 10.97 -11.64 -2.12
C LYS A 116 11.22 -10.31 -2.85
N PRO A 117 11.63 -10.30 -4.11
CA PRO A 117 11.70 -9.07 -4.88
C PRO A 117 10.32 -8.47 -5.12
N ALA A 118 10.26 -7.17 -5.39
CA ALA A 118 9.06 -6.51 -5.89
C ALA A 118 8.71 -7.00 -7.30
N GLY A 119 7.43 -6.91 -7.69
CA GLY A 119 6.93 -7.37 -8.99
C GLY A 119 6.54 -8.85 -9.03
N LEU A 120 7.07 -9.68 -8.14
CA LEU A 120 6.79 -11.12 -8.06
C LEU A 120 5.62 -11.42 -7.13
N LEU A 121 4.72 -12.30 -7.54
CA LEU A 121 3.63 -12.78 -6.67
C LEU A 121 4.19 -13.63 -5.51
N SER A 122 3.54 -13.58 -4.34
CA SER A 122 3.86 -14.52 -3.25
C SER A 122 3.35 -15.92 -3.54
N VAL A 123 2.17 -16.02 -4.16
CA VAL A 123 1.50 -17.29 -4.53
C VAL A 123 0.83 -17.12 -5.88
N PRO A 124 0.65 -18.19 -6.67
CA PRO A 124 -0.06 -18.15 -7.93
C PRO A 124 -1.49 -17.59 -7.79
N LEU A 125 -2.01 -16.99 -8.84
CA LEU A 125 -3.40 -16.57 -8.94
C LEU A 125 -4.23 -17.68 -9.61
N GLU A 126 -5.32 -18.11 -9.00
CA GLU A 126 -6.18 -19.20 -9.49
C GLU A 126 -6.70 -19.01 -10.92
N ARG A 127 -6.80 -17.77 -11.41
CA ARG A 127 -7.39 -17.42 -12.71
C ARG A 127 -6.42 -16.85 -13.74
N ARG A 128 -5.12 -16.77 -13.46
CA ARG A 128 -4.09 -16.22 -14.37
C ARG A 128 -2.83 -17.09 -14.32
N GLY A 129 -2.88 -18.21 -15.00
CA GLY A 129 -1.86 -19.27 -14.94
C GLY A 129 -0.50 -18.94 -15.55
N GLU A 130 -0.20 -17.71 -15.95
CA GLU A 130 1.05 -17.36 -16.65
C GLU A 130 1.99 -16.46 -15.83
N GLU A 131 1.55 -15.96 -14.67
CA GLU A 131 2.40 -15.09 -13.86
C GLU A 131 3.17 -15.91 -12.83
N GLU A 132 4.49 -15.95 -12.96
CA GLU A 132 5.39 -16.58 -12.01
C GLU A 132 5.23 -16.02 -10.58
N SER A 133 5.35 -16.88 -9.59
CA SER A 133 5.35 -16.53 -8.17
C SER A 133 6.60 -17.05 -7.47
N ILE A 134 6.92 -16.46 -6.30
CA ILE A 134 8.02 -17.00 -5.50
C ILE A 134 7.70 -18.44 -5.03
N PHE A 135 6.43 -18.77 -4.88
CA PHE A 135 5.99 -20.14 -4.59
C PHE A 135 6.46 -21.11 -5.69
N ASP A 136 6.33 -20.74 -6.97
CA ASP A 136 6.76 -21.58 -8.10
C ASP A 136 8.28 -21.77 -8.10
N GLN A 137 9.04 -20.70 -7.80
CA GLN A 137 10.50 -20.79 -7.67
C GLN A 137 10.91 -21.70 -6.52
N ILE A 138 10.20 -21.64 -5.37
CA ILE A 138 10.44 -22.56 -4.25
C ILE A 138 10.11 -23.99 -4.66
N VAL A 139 9.03 -24.22 -5.40
CA VAL A 139 8.69 -25.59 -5.91
C VAL A 139 9.84 -26.15 -6.76
N GLN A 140 10.42 -25.33 -7.64
CA GLN A 140 11.57 -25.75 -8.46
C GLN A 140 12.79 -26.05 -7.59
N HIS A 141 13.11 -25.16 -6.63
CA HIS A 141 14.21 -25.34 -5.69
C HIS A 141 14.06 -26.63 -4.87
N LEU A 142 12.90 -26.87 -4.26
CA LEU A 142 12.67 -28.03 -3.43
C LEU A 142 12.56 -29.36 -4.20
N ARG A 143 12.22 -29.32 -5.52
CA ARG A 143 12.23 -30.52 -6.34
C ARG A 143 13.62 -31.14 -6.49
N SER A 144 14.64 -30.29 -6.57
CA SER A 144 16.04 -30.74 -6.59
C SER A 144 16.56 -31.25 -5.25
N HIS A 145 15.85 -30.93 -4.14
CA HIS A 145 16.22 -31.25 -2.76
C HIS A 145 15.24 -32.19 -2.04
N GLY A 146 14.66 -33.17 -2.73
CA GLY A 146 13.87 -34.21 -2.06
C GLY A 146 12.36 -34.20 -2.24
N LYS A 147 11.85 -33.57 -3.33
CA LYS A 147 10.42 -33.59 -3.75
C LYS A 147 9.41 -32.99 -2.75
N ARG A 148 9.84 -32.16 -1.80
CA ARG A 148 8.93 -31.46 -0.91
C ARG A 148 8.21 -30.32 -1.65
N LYS A 149 6.98 -30.00 -1.21
CA LYS A 149 6.22 -28.85 -1.73
C LYS A 149 6.18 -27.77 -0.67
N PRO A 150 6.37 -26.48 -1.04
CA PRO A 150 6.17 -25.39 -0.09
C PRO A 150 4.71 -25.27 0.30
N LEU A 151 4.45 -24.89 1.52
CA LEU A 151 3.12 -24.64 2.06
C LEU A 151 3.03 -23.20 2.52
N VAL A 152 1.99 -22.51 2.06
CA VAL A 152 1.81 -21.06 2.32
C VAL A 152 1.46 -20.83 3.78
N VAL A 153 2.25 -20.01 4.45
CA VAL A 153 2.01 -19.53 5.82
C VAL A 153 1.35 -18.15 5.78
N HIS A 154 1.99 -17.20 5.11
CA HIS A 154 1.49 -15.85 4.90
C HIS A 154 1.88 -15.34 3.50
N ARG A 155 1.52 -14.11 3.20
CA ARG A 155 1.85 -13.48 1.91
C ARG A 155 2.04 -11.98 2.07
N ILE A 156 2.87 -11.41 1.18
CA ILE A 156 2.95 -9.96 0.94
C ILE A 156 2.46 -9.66 -0.49
N ASP A 157 2.16 -8.40 -0.77
CA ASP A 157 1.67 -7.99 -2.10
C ASP A 157 2.72 -8.21 -3.19
N ARG A 158 2.29 -8.30 -4.46
CA ARG A 158 3.18 -8.45 -5.61
C ARG A 158 4.33 -7.45 -5.57
N ASP A 159 4.00 -6.17 -5.50
CA ASP A 159 4.95 -5.07 -5.62
C ASP A 159 5.54 -4.63 -4.26
N THR A 160 5.28 -5.39 -3.20
CA THR A 160 5.96 -5.29 -1.91
C THR A 160 7.14 -6.24 -1.90
N SER A 161 8.33 -5.73 -1.59
CA SER A 161 9.54 -6.52 -1.42
C SER A 161 9.73 -6.97 0.03
N GLY A 162 10.62 -7.94 0.30
CA GLY A 162 11.07 -8.29 1.63
C GLY A 162 10.69 -9.68 2.11
N VAL A 163 10.77 -9.89 3.42
CA VAL A 163 10.71 -11.22 4.05
C VAL A 163 9.38 -11.92 3.82
N VAL A 164 9.45 -13.16 3.33
CA VAL A 164 8.33 -14.11 3.27
C VAL A 164 8.77 -15.47 3.80
N LEU A 165 7.83 -16.20 4.42
CA LEU A 165 8.02 -17.49 5.06
C LEU A 165 7.08 -18.53 4.47
N PHE A 166 7.63 -19.72 4.16
CA PHE A 166 6.89 -20.91 3.78
C PHE A 166 7.28 -22.10 4.66
N ALA A 167 6.33 -22.98 4.92
CA ALA A 167 6.59 -24.26 5.56
C ALA A 167 6.89 -25.33 4.50
N LYS A 168 7.58 -26.41 4.90
CA LYS A 168 7.90 -27.57 4.05
C LYS A 168 7.08 -28.82 4.41
N ASP A 169 6.29 -28.76 5.46
CA ASP A 169 5.37 -29.81 5.89
C ASP A 169 4.11 -29.24 6.54
N ALA A 170 3.04 -30.05 6.63
CA ALA A 170 1.73 -29.62 7.10
C ALA A 170 1.70 -29.28 8.60
N ARG A 171 2.49 -29.96 9.45
CA ARG A 171 2.55 -29.71 10.88
C ARG A 171 3.20 -28.36 11.16
N THR A 172 4.33 -28.10 10.52
CA THR A 172 5.02 -26.80 10.56
C THR A 172 4.11 -25.68 10.05
N GLN A 173 3.40 -25.89 8.93
CA GLN A 173 2.46 -24.89 8.42
C GLN A 173 1.35 -24.58 9.43
N ALA A 174 0.75 -25.61 10.05
CA ALA A 174 -0.34 -25.44 11.00
C ALA A 174 0.13 -24.64 12.22
N ALA A 175 1.30 -24.97 12.79
CA ALA A 175 1.89 -24.27 13.92
C ALA A 175 2.24 -22.81 13.61
N LEU A 176 2.86 -22.54 12.47
CA LEU A 176 3.14 -21.17 12.03
C LEU A 176 1.84 -20.36 11.80
N LYS A 177 0.87 -20.94 11.11
CA LYS A 177 -0.45 -20.30 10.92
C LYS A 177 -1.14 -19.99 12.24
N GLN A 178 -0.95 -20.85 13.27
CA GLN A 178 -1.48 -20.57 14.61
C GLN A 178 -0.83 -19.34 15.21
N GLN A 179 0.49 -19.20 15.15
CA GLN A 179 1.19 -17.98 15.60
C GLN A 179 0.64 -16.72 14.89
N PHE A 180 0.43 -16.79 13.57
CA PHE A 180 -0.14 -15.64 12.82
C PHE A 180 -1.60 -15.34 13.25
N ARG A 181 -2.42 -16.33 13.59
CA ARG A 181 -3.77 -16.11 14.16
C ARG A 181 -3.72 -15.47 15.53
N GLU A 182 -2.78 -15.88 16.36
CA GLU A 182 -2.52 -15.35 17.71
C GLU A 182 -1.82 -14.00 17.69
N ARG A 183 -1.42 -13.53 16.50
CA ARG A 183 -0.75 -12.24 16.29
C ARG A 183 0.61 -12.15 17.03
N SER A 184 1.26 -13.29 17.28
CA SER A 184 2.56 -13.37 17.95
C SER A 184 3.77 -13.03 17.06
N PRO A 185 3.78 -13.29 15.72
CA PRO A 185 4.90 -12.91 14.88
C PRO A 185 5.12 -11.41 14.81
N GLU A 186 6.34 -10.97 15.00
CA GLU A 186 6.74 -9.59 14.73
C GLU A 186 6.81 -9.36 13.22
N ARG A 187 6.09 -8.37 12.71
CA ARG A 187 6.06 -8.01 11.29
C ARG A 187 6.32 -6.53 11.15
N VAL A 188 7.51 -6.18 10.73
CA VAL A 188 7.95 -4.79 10.58
C VAL A 188 8.14 -4.45 9.11
N TYR A 189 7.56 -3.35 8.71
CA TYR A 189 7.65 -2.82 7.36
C TYR A 189 8.29 -1.44 7.38
N LEU A 190 8.97 -1.10 6.29
CA LEU A 190 9.38 0.26 5.99
C LEU A 190 8.53 0.78 4.83
N ALA A 191 8.00 1.98 4.99
CA ALA A 191 7.17 2.63 3.99
C ALA A 191 7.60 4.08 3.80
N VAL A 192 7.67 4.56 2.55
CA VAL A 192 7.79 5.99 2.28
C VAL A 192 6.39 6.53 1.95
N VAL A 193 5.97 7.53 2.71
CA VAL A 193 4.63 8.14 2.60
C VAL A 193 4.73 9.62 2.29
N TYR A 194 3.72 10.18 1.62
CA TYR A 194 3.59 11.63 1.44
C TYR A 194 3.20 12.32 2.75
N GLY A 195 3.74 13.52 2.94
CA GLY A 195 3.51 14.34 4.13
C GLY A 195 4.23 13.81 5.38
N HIS A 196 3.87 14.39 6.50
CA HIS A 196 4.50 14.15 7.79
C HIS A 196 3.44 13.68 8.78
N PRO A 197 3.39 12.37 9.12
CA PRO A 197 2.44 11.87 10.11
C PRO A 197 2.65 12.53 11.47
N GLU A 198 1.59 13.14 12.00
CA GLU A 198 1.54 13.71 13.33
C GLU A 198 0.45 13.02 14.16
N PRO A 199 0.77 12.59 15.40
CA PRO A 199 2.10 12.55 16.01
C PRO A 199 3.09 11.65 15.25
N SER A 200 4.39 11.83 15.46
CA SER A 200 5.45 11.05 14.80
C SER A 200 5.43 9.55 15.09
N SER A 201 4.60 9.12 16.02
CA SER A 201 4.33 7.70 16.31
C SER A 201 2.91 7.52 16.83
N GLY A 202 2.34 6.33 16.59
CA GLY A 202 0.97 6.08 17.03
C GLY A 202 0.44 4.72 16.59
N THR A 203 -0.88 4.59 16.68
CA THR A 203 -1.60 3.38 16.26
C THR A 203 -2.70 3.73 15.29
N TRP A 204 -2.66 3.12 14.12
CA TRP A 204 -3.76 3.14 13.15
C TRP A 204 -4.72 2.00 13.46
N ARG A 205 -5.96 2.33 13.73
CA ARG A 205 -7.04 1.36 13.98
C ARG A 205 -8.21 1.67 13.07
N ASP A 206 -8.62 0.70 12.28
CA ASP A 206 -9.67 0.82 11.27
C ASP A 206 -10.48 -0.47 11.18
N HIS A 207 -11.70 -0.36 10.66
CA HIS A 207 -12.52 -1.49 10.23
C HIS A 207 -12.54 -1.51 8.71
N LEU A 208 -12.06 -2.61 8.13
CA LEU A 208 -11.88 -2.75 6.69
C LEU A 208 -12.76 -3.85 6.14
N VAL A 209 -13.25 -3.65 4.91
CA VAL A 209 -13.99 -4.65 4.13
C VAL A 209 -13.38 -4.76 2.73
N TRP A 210 -13.32 -5.99 2.22
CA TRP A 210 -12.89 -6.22 0.84
C TRP A 210 -14.02 -5.99 -0.14
N ASP A 211 -13.87 -5.03 -1.05
CA ASP A 211 -14.79 -4.82 -2.19
C ASP A 211 -14.38 -5.73 -3.34
N GLN A 212 -15.16 -6.79 -3.57
CA GLN A 212 -14.88 -7.77 -4.62
C GLN A 212 -15.01 -7.21 -6.04
N LYS A 213 -15.89 -6.21 -6.25
CA LYS A 213 -16.09 -5.58 -7.56
C LYS A 213 -14.97 -4.62 -7.91
N ALA A 214 -14.57 -3.79 -6.95
CA ALA A 214 -13.49 -2.82 -7.14
C ALA A 214 -12.10 -3.43 -6.91
N LEU A 215 -12.01 -4.63 -6.36
CA LEU A 215 -10.77 -5.32 -5.97
C LEU A 215 -9.87 -4.47 -5.04
N ILE A 216 -10.48 -3.72 -4.13
CA ILE A 216 -9.80 -2.87 -3.16
C ILE A 216 -10.32 -3.13 -1.75
N GLN A 217 -9.47 -2.82 -0.78
CA GLN A 217 -9.88 -2.72 0.61
C GLN A 217 -10.53 -1.35 0.83
N LYS A 218 -11.62 -1.31 1.59
CA LYS A 218 -12.32 -0.08 1.96
C LYS A 218 -12.48 0.01 3.46
N GLU A 219 -12.53 1.22 3.98
CA GLU A 219 -13.02 1.46 5.34
C GLU A 219 -14.53 1.16 5.39
N THR A 220 -14.97 0.62 6.50
CA THR A 220 -16.38 0.34 6.77
C THR A 220 -16.74 0.64 8.23
N HIS A 221 -18.04 0.65 8.54
CA HIS A 221 -18.51 0.81 9.90
C HIS A 221 -18.19 -0.43 10.75
N PRO A 222 -17.87 -0.29 12.05
CA PRO A 222 -17.62 -1.45 12.93
C PRO A 222 -18.74 -2.48 12.97
N ASN A 223 -19.98 -2.05 12.76
CA ASN A 223 -21.18 -2.91 12.75
C ASN A 223 -21.45 -3.59 11.39
N ASP A 224 -20.64 -3.35 10.34
CA ASP A 224 -20.74 -4.12 9.10
C ASP A 224 -20.33 -5.58 9.42
N PRO A 225 -21.20 -6.59 9.19
CA PRO A 225 -20.88 -7.99 9.50
C PRO A 225 -19.64 -8.53 8.76
N ARG A 226 -19.20 -7.85 7.70
CA ARG A 226 -17.98 -8.17 6.95
C ARG A 226 -16.77 -7.38 7.43
N ALA A 227 -16.96 -6.48 8.40
CA ALA A 227 -15.88 -5.65 8.92
C ALA A 227 -14.80 -6.51 9.55
N ALA A 228 -13.56 -6.19 9.22
CA ALA A 228 -12.40 -6.82 9.83
C ALA A 228 -11.50 -5.75 10.45
N GLU A 229 -11.25 -5.86 11.75
CA GLU A 229 -10.37 -4.93 12.45
C GLU A 229 -8.95 -4.98 11.86
N ALA A 230 -8.38 -3.80 11.64
CA ALA A 230 -7.03 -3.59 11.13
C ALA A 230 -6.25 -2.68 12.09
N ILE A 231 -5.18 -3.20 12.68
CA ILE A 231 -4.34 -2.48 13.65
C ILE A 231 -2.90 -2.51 13.18
N SER A 232 -2.29 -1.32 13.09
CA SER A 232 -0.87 -1.12 12.83
C SER A 232 -0.31 -0.07 13.78
N ARG A 233 0.87 -0.30 14.34
CA ARG A 233 1.64 0.74 15.03
C ARG A 233 2.61 1.35 14.05
N TYR A 234 2.81 2.65 14.11
CA TYR A 234 3.76 3.33 13.24
C TYR A 234 4.69 4.25 14.03
N LYS A 235 5.86 4.50 13.45
CA LYS A 235 6.84 5.47 13.93
C LYS A 235 7.52 6.10 12.72
N VAL A 236 7.56 7.43 12.66
CA VAL A 236 8.37 8.16 11.68
C VAL A 236 9.84 7.94 12.03
N VAL A 237 10.60 7.45 11.07
CA VAL A 237 12.03 7.16 11.20
C VAL A 237 12.86 8.34 10.68
N GLU A 238 12.41 8.94 9.58
CA GLU A 238 13.10 10.05 8.92
C GLU A 238 12.08 10.92 8.18
N THR A 239 12.28 12.22 8.19
CA THR A 239 11.42 13.21 7.54
C THR A 239 12.21 13.90 6.41
N PHE A 240 11.60 14.00 5.22
CA PHE A 240 12.13 14.69 4.05
C PHE A 240 11.25 15.91 3.75
N GLU A 241 11.57 16.69 2.70
CA GLU A 241 10.83 17.89 2.36
C GLU A 241 9.30 17.69 2.25
N SER A 242 8.85 16.68 1.50
CA SER A 242 7.41 16.42 1.24
C SER A 242 6.96 15.01 1.63
N THR A 243 7.86 14.20 2.17
CA THR A 243 7.62 12.78 2.47
C THR A 243 8.24 12.38 3.79
N SER A 244 7.90 11.17 4.27
CA SER A 244 8.49 10.58 5.48
C SER A 244 8.75 9.10 5.28
N LEU A 245 9.88 8.60 5.82
CA LEU A 245 10.12 7.18 6.03
C LEU A 245 9.46 6.75 7.33
N VAL A 246 8.61 5.76 7.27
CA VAL A 246 7.81 5.28 8.40
C VAL A 246 8.06 3.78 8.63
N GLU A 247 8.41 3.42 9.85
CA GLU A 247 8.37 2.03 10.32
C GLU A 247 6.92 1.69 10.69
N VAL A 248 6.40 0.57 10.18
CA VAL A 248 5.05 0.10 10.47
C VAL A 248 5.09 -1.33 11.01
N ARG A 249 4.59 -1.53 12.24
CA ARG A 249 4.45 -2.85 12.88
C ARG A 249 3.02 -3.33 12.79
N LEU A 250 2.80 -4.47 12.14
CA LEU A 250 1.48 -5.04 11.97
C LEU A 250 1.04 -5.87 13.18
N THR A 251 -0.04 -5.48 13.85
CA THR A 251 -0.77 -6.36 14.80
C THR A 251 -1.70 -7.30 14.03
N THR A 252 -2.44 -6.79 13.06
CA THR A 252 -3.28 -7.60 12.15
C THR A 252 -2.65 -7.67 10.76
N GLY A 253 -3.14 -8.55 9.88
CA GLY A 253 -2.60 -8.73 8.52
C GLY A 253 -3.71 -8.78 7.47
N LYS A 254 -4.42 -7.68 7.24
CA LYS A 254 -5.44 -7.59 6.19
C LYS A 254 -4.80 -7.26 4.84
N ARG A 255 -5.45 -7.65 3.73
CA ARG A 255 -4.98 -7.33 2.38
C ARG A 255 -4.76 -5.82 2.21
N ASN A 256 -3.60 -5.41 1.70
CA ASN A 256 -3.21 -4.01 1.50
C ASN A 256 -3.35 -3.11 2.75
N GLN A 257 -3.27 -3.66 3.97
CA GLN A 257 -3.60 -2.97 5.22
C GLN A 257 -2.84 -1.65 5.38
N ILE A 258 -1.51 -1.66 5.30
CA ILE A 258 -0.67 -0.45 5.45
C ILE A 258 -1.05 0.59 4.40
N ARG A 259 -1.26 0.17 3.16
CA ARG A 259 -1.57 1.03 2.01
C ARG A 259 -2.88 1.80 2.20
N ILE A 260 -3.95 1.11 2.64
CA ILE A 260 -5.23 1.76 2.90
C ILE A 260 -5.19 2.59 4.19
N GLN A 261 -4.53 2.12 5.26
CA GLN A 261 -4.46 2.83 6.52
C GLN A 261 -3.68 4.15 6.43
N ALA A 262 -2.55 4.15 5.72
CA ALA A 262 -1.78 5.35 5.44
C ALA A 262 -2.61 6.36 4.61
N ARG A 263 -3.27 5.89 3.56
CA ARG A 263 -4.15 6.73 2.75
C ARG A 263 -5.31 7.33 3.56
N LEU A 264 -5.97 6.56 4.44
CA LEU A 264 -7.07 7.07 5.26
C LEU A 264 -6.67 8.24 6.18
N ARG A 265 -5.37 8.43 6.37
CA ARG A 265 -4.79 9.53 7.16
C ARG A 265 -4.19 10.65 6.29
N GLY A 266 -4.35 10.55 4.96
CA GLY A 266 -3.78 11.52 4.02
C GLY A 266 -2.30 11.29 3.72
N HIS A 267 -1.72 10.18 4.17
CA HIS A 267 -0.32 9.82 3.99
C HIS A 267 -0.16 8.67 2.99
N THR A 268 -0.64 8.86 1.75
CA THR A 268 -0.53 7.85 0.70
C THR A 268 0.93 7.44 0.48
N LEU A 269 1.19 6.17 0.24
CA LEU A 269 2.55 5.70 -0.06
C LEU A 269 3.06 6.29 -1.36
N VAL A 270 4.34 6.64 -1.41
CA VAL A 270 5.02 7.01 -2.66
C VAL A 270 4.91 5.84 -3.64
N GLY A 271 4.56 6.13 -4.91
CA GLY A 271 4.35 5.12 -5.95
C GLY A 271 3.09 4.26 -5.80
N GLU A 272 2.17 4.59 -4.88
CA GLU A 272 0.90 3.89 -4.75
C GLU A 272 0.02 4.09 -5.99
N ALA A 273 -0.40 3.00 -6.63
CA ALA A 273 -1.20 3.06 -7.86
C ALA A 273 -2.69 2.72 -7.67
N ARG A 274 -3.06 2.10 -6.54
CA ARG A 274 -4.42 1.57 -6.33
C ARG A 274 -5.29 2.46 -5.46
N TYR A 275 -4.69 3.06 -4.43
CA TYR A 275 -5.38 3.86 -3.42
C TYR A 275 -5.20 5.36 -3.63
N VAL A 276 -4.94 5.78 -4.86
CA VAL A 276 -4.76 7.19 -5.24
C VAL A 276 -5.86 7.66 -6.16
N TYR A 277 -6.19 8.95 -6.04
CA TYR A 277 -7.11 9.66 -6.89
C TYR A 277 -6.55 11.07 -7.15
N GLY A 278 -6.98 11.69 -8.23
CA GLY A 278 -6.45 12.98 -8.65
C GLY A 278 -5.15 12.87 -9.48
N PRO A 279 -4.64 14.00 -9.96
CA PRO A 279 -3.53 14.05 -10.91
C PRO A 279 -2.19 13.67 -10.27
N GLU A 280 -1.28 13.17 -11.11
CA GLU A 280 0.08 12.77 -10.69
C GLU A 280 0.88 13.95 -10.12
N LEU A 281 0.59 15.19 -10.54
CA LEU A 281 1.30 16.38 -10.03
C LEU A 281 1.16 16.62 -8.52
N LEU A 282 0.14 16.03 -7.88
CA LEU A 282 -0.04 16.06 -6.42
C LEU A 282 0.86 15.04 -5.69
N ARG A 283 1.55 14.19 -6.45
CA ARG A 283 2.46 13.17 -5.95
C ARG A 283 3.73 13.18 -6.82
N PRO A 284 4.56 14.22 -6.67
CA PRO A 284 5.64 14.51 -7.61
C PRO A 284 6.81 13.53 -7.53
N VAL A 285 6.92 12.74 -6.46
CA VAL A 285 8.03 11.79 -6.31
C VAL A 285 7.83 10.59 -7.23
N PRO A 286 8.67 10.40 -8.27
CA PRO A 286 8.54 9.30 -9.21
C PRO A 286 8.99 8.00 -8.55
N PHE A 287 8.10 7.02 -8.48
CA PHE A 287 8.42 5.68 -8.05
C PHE A 287 7.45 4.68 -8.69
N SER A 288 7.96 3.57 -9.21
CA SER A 288 7.21 2.67 -10.09
C SER A 288 6.22 1.74 -9.39
N ARG A 289 6.31 1.62 -8.06
CA ARG A 289 5.51 0.73 -7.21
C ARG A 289 5.22 1.39 -5.87
N GLN A 290 4.35 0.81 -5.02
CA GLN A 290 4.26 1.29 -3.65
C GLN A 290 5.62 1.17 -2.94
N ALA A 291 6.11 2.25 -2.36
CA ALA A 291 7.33 2.30 -1.55
C ALA A 291 7.08 1.58 -0.21
N LEU A 292 7.03 0.24 -0.26
CA LEU A 292 6.72 -0.64 0.86
C LEU A 292 7.63 -1.87 0.83
N HIS A 293 8.23 -2.15 1.98
CA HIS A 293 9.17 -3.25 2.15
C HIS A 293 8.89 -4.00 3.45
N ALA A 294 8.69 -5.30 3.40
CA ALA A 294 8.59 -6.18 4.57
C ALA A 294 10.01 -6.41 5.12
N TRP A 295 10.44 -5.47 5.95
CA TRP A 295 11.82 -5.40 6.40
C TRP A 295 12.19 -6.53 7.35
N ARG A 296 11.36 -6.77 8.40
CA ARG A 296 11.67 -7.76 9.43
C ARG A 296 10.50 -8.68 9.72
N LEU A 297 10.81 -9.95 9.93
CA LEU A 297 9.86 -10.98 10.38
C LEU A 297 10.48 -11.76 11.54
N GLY A 298 9.83 -11.71 12.72
CA GLY A 298 10.18 -12.52 13.88
C GLY A 298 9.07 -13.52 14.20
N PHE A 299 9.43 -14.75 14.55
CA PHE A 299 8.52 -15.83 14.94
C PHE A 299 9.25 -16.88 15.79
N VAL A 300 8.49 -17.79 16.40
CA VAL A 300 9.08 -18.95 17.12
C VAL A 300 9.17 -20.13 16.17
N HIS A 301 10.34 -20.75 16.07
CA HIS A 301 10.51 -21.96 15.25
C HIS A 301 9.63 -23.09 15.77
N PRO A 302 8.72 -23.69 14.93
CA PRO A 302 7.69 -24.61 15.42
C PRO A 302 8.21 -25.87 16.07
N VAL A 303 9.39 -26.35 15.68
CA VAL A 303 9.99 -27.60 16.17
C VAL A 303 11.04 -27.31 17.24
N GLU A 304 11.96 -26.37 16.95
CA GLU A 304 13.06 -26.06 17.86
C GLU A 304 12.65 -25.16 19.04
N GLN A 305 11.48 -24.55 18.96
CA GLN A 305 10.93 -23.61 19.97
C GLN A 305 11.87 -22.43 20.28
N THR A 306 12.75 -22.09 19.34
CA THR A 306 13.66 -20.94 19.41
C THR A 306 13.05 -19.72 18.74
N SER A 307 13.30 -18.53 19.30
CA SER A 307 12.93 -17.28 18.65
C SER A 307 13.84 -17.01 17.46
N MET A 308 13.25 -16.76 16.30
CA MET A 308 13.95 -16.43 15.07
C MET A 308 13.54 -15.03 14.61
N SER A 309 14.50 -14.29 14.05
CA SER A 309 14.23 -12.99 13.42
C SER A 309 15.08 -12.85 12.16
N PHE A 310 14.43 -12.42 11.07
CA PHE A 310 15.07 -12.25 9.78
C PHE A 310 14.81 -10.84 9.26
N GLU A 311 15.84 -10.25 8.66
CA GLU A 311 15.76 -8.96 8.00
C GLU A 311 16.09 -9.12 6.51
N ALA A 312 15.26 -8.52 5.65
CA ALA A 312 15.59 -8.37 4.24
C ALA A 312 16.27 -7.01 4.03
N PRO A 313 17.39 -6.95 3.29
CA PRO A 313 18.02 -5.69 2.96
C PRO A 313 17.10 -4.84 2.10
N LEU A 314 17.14 -3.52 2.26
CA LEU A 314 16.43 -2.61 1.37
C LEU A 314 16.83 -2.89 -0.09
N PRO A 315 15.85 -3.08 -0.99
CA PRO A 315 16.13 -3.27 -2.39
C PRO A 315 16.70 -1.97 -3.02
N GLU A 316 17.38 -2.10 -4.13
CA GLU A 316 18.09 -1.01 -4.80
C GLU A 316 17.17 0.18 -5.08
N ASP A 317 16.01 -0.05 -5.66
CA ASP A 317 15.04 1.00 -5.97
C ASP A 317 14.60 1.82 -4.74
N LEU A 318 14.43 1.20 -3.57
CA LEU A 318 14.11 1.91 -2.33
C LEU A 318 15.33 2.63 -1.74
N ARG A 319 16.53 2.08 -1.88
CA ARG A 319 17.75 2.78 -1.47
C ARG A 319 17.98 4.04 -2.30
N ASP A 320 17.78 3.93 -3.61
CA ASP A 320 17.89 5.05 -4.54
C ASP A 320 16.84 6.12 -4.24
N LEU A 321 15.57 5.73 -4.05
CA LEU A 321 14.51 6.64 -3.62
C LEU A 321 14.90 7.39 -2.33
N LEU A 322 15.36 6.70 -1.29
CA LEU A 322 15.76 7.34 -0.04
C LEU A 322 16.99 8.24 -0.22
N SER A 323 17.94 7.85 -1.06
CA SER A 323 19.09 8.69 -1.41
C SER A 323 18.65 9.98 -2.10
N ASP A 324 17.72 9.90 -3.05
CA ASP A 324 17.19 11.07 -3.77
C ASP A 324 16.39 11.99 -2.85
N LEU A 325 15.58 11.43 -1.94
CA LEU A 325 14.80 12.22 -0.98
C LEU A 325 15.66 12.95 0.08
N ARG A 326 16.90 12.52 0.30
CA ARG A 326 17.87 13.16 1.22
C ARG A 326 18.64 14.30 0.57
N ARG A 327 18.59 14.40 -0.76
CA ARG A 327 19.24 15.51 -1.46
C ARG A 327 18.40 16.78 -1.27
N PRO A 328 19.04 17.90 -0.97
CA PRO A 328 18.36 19.18 -0.82
C PRO A 328 17.77 19.70 -2.13
#